data_46b4193ebec473e1e711a162394982a6
#
_entry.id   46b4193ebec473e1e711a162394982a6
#
_cell.length_a   1.000
_cell.length_b   1.000
_cell.length_c   1.000
_cell.angle_alpha   90.00
_cell.angle_beta   90.00
_cell.angle_gamma   90.00
#
_symmetry.space_group_name_H-M   'P 1'
#
loop_
_entity.id
_entity.type
_entity.pdbx_description
1 polymer ?
#
loop_
_entity_poly.entity_id
_entity_poly.type
_entity_poly.pdbx_seq_one_letter_code
_entity_poly.pdbx_strand_id
1 'polypeptide(L)'
;MIPHRRLSRGPERPDIARPRGISTGGYYAIRIAHTHAEHLFAVAAQGGSCHHMFDAAWIRAQNQMEYPFALADAIAYKFGYRGPDPVGAYTADAGKFSLLKAGLLDKRSCRLLLINGMEDSIFPIEDNFVVARHGVNKDLLARGNRSHMGDPGGEDILCTWLDEVIAGMP
;
A
#
# COMPACT_ATOMS: atom_id res chain seq x y z
N MET A 1 48.77 7.96 -6.94
CA MET A 1 48.10 7.63 -5.68
C MET A 1 47.15 8.79 -5.36
N ILE A 2 45.86 8.66 -5.67
CA ILE A 2 44.82 9.72 -5.46
C ILE A 2 44.26 9.49 -4.06
N PRO A 3 44.26 10.46 -3.16
CA PRO A 3 43.73 10.28 -1.83
C PRO A 3 42.19 10.23 -1.91
N HIS A 4 41.60 9.13 -1.46
CA HIS A 4 40.19 9.01 -1.25
C HIS A 4 39.72 9.99 -0.18
N ARG A 5 39.07 11.07 -0.61
CA ARG A 5 38.38 12.01 0.25
C ARG A 5 37.25 11.26 0.94
N ARG A 6 37.38 10.97 2.23
CA ARG A 6 36.26 10.54 3.07
C ARG A 6 35.22 11.67 3.05
N LEU A 7 34.07 11.41 2.42
CA LEU A 7 32.90 12.26 2.60
C LEU A 7 32.56 12.22 4.09
N SER A 8 32.67 13.35 4.77
CA SER A 8 32.17 13.50 6.14
C SER A 8 30.69 13.17 6.13
N ARG A 9 30.27 12.13 6.87
CA ARG A 9 28.87 11.90 7.19
C ARG A 9 28.40 13.18 7.92
N GLY A 10 27.40 13.85 7.35
CA GLY A 10 26.67 14.89 8.07
C GLY A 10 26.08 14.33 9.38
N PRO A 11 25.53 15.18 10.24
CA PRO A 11 24.96 14.76 11.51
C PRO A 11 24.02 13.57 11.24
N GLU A 12 24.19 12.48 12.00
CA GLU A 12 23.35 11.28 11.90
C GLU A 12 21.90 11.71 12.12
N ARG A 13 21.13 11.71 11.04
CA ARG A 13 19.70 11.92 11.13
C ARG A 13 19.10 10.73 11.87
N PRO A 14 18.17 10.94 12.80
CA PRO A 14 17.53 9.83 13.50
C PRO A 14 17.00 8.83 12.47
N ASP A 15 17.21 7.55 12.76
CA ASP A 15 16.84 6.42 11.89
C ASP A 15 15.31 6.26 11.88
N ILE A 16 14.62 7.19 11.21
CA ILE A 16 13.16 7.25 11.17
C ILE A 16 12.69 6.40 9.99
N ALA A 17 12.03 5.30 10.31
CA ALA A 17 11.53 4.37 9.31
C ALA A 17 10.47 5.01 8.39
N ARG A 18 10.64 4.78 7.08
CA ARG A 18 9.75 5.23 6.00
C ARG A 18 9.39 4.05 5.10
N PRO A 19 8.54 3.12 5.59
CA PRO A 19 8.17 1.95 4.81
C PRO A 19 7.45 2.31 3.52
N ARG A 20 7.76 1.56 2.46
CA ARG A 20 6.99 1.53 1.21
C ARG A 20 6.38 0.15 1.04
N GLY A 21 5.09 0.10 0.75
CA GLY A 21 4.40 -1.11 0.34
C GLY A 21 3.97 -1.02 -1.12
N ILE A 22 4.26 -2.06 -1.90
CA ILE A 22 3.92 -2.15 -3.32
C ILE A 22 2.89 -3.25 -3.51
N SER A 23 1.84 -3.00 -4.28
CA SER A 23 0.77 -3.98 -4.57
C SER A 23 0.14 -4.52 -3.28
N THR A 24 0.12 -5.82 -3.07
CA THR A 24 -0.34 -6.42 -1.79
C THR A 24 0.46 -5.88 -0.58
N GLY A 25 1.71 -5.46 -0.79
CA GLY A 25 2.50 -4.76 0.23
C GLY A 25 1.88 -3.43 0.65
N GLY A 26 1.13 -2.77 -0.24
CA GLY A 26 0.37 -1.55 0.06
C GLY A 26 -0.71 -1.77 1.13
N TYR A 27 -1.38 -2.93 1.16
CA TYR A 27 -2.29 -3.29 2.25
C TYR A 27 -1.57 -3.28 3.61
N TYR A 28 -0.39 -3.91 3.69
CA TYR A 28 0.40 -3.90 4.92
C TYR A 28 0.92 -2.51 5.27
N ALA A 29 1.30 -1.71 4.27
CA ALA A 29 1.72 -0.33 4.46
C ALA A 29 0.59 0.52 5.07
N ILE A 30 -0.62 0.45 4.54
CA ILE A 30 -1.79 1.12 5.12
C ILE A 30 -2.02 0.65 6.56
N ARG A 31 -1.96 -0.66 6.79
CA ARG A 31 -2.15 -1.22 8.13
C ARG A 31 -1.13 -0.69 9.14
N ILE A 32 0.17 -0.73 8.83
CA ILE A 32 1.20 -0.26 9.76
C ILE A 32 1.16 1.25 9.97
N ALA A 33 0.75 2.02 8.96
CA ALA A 33 0.56 3.46 9.10
C ALA A 33 -0.43 3.83 10.21
N HIS A 34 -1.44 2.98 10.45
CA HIS A 34 -2.42 3.16 11.52
C HIS A 34 -2.06 2.44 12.82
N THR A 35 -1.42 1.26 12.75
CA THR A 35 -1.09 0.48 13.97
C THR A 35 0.19 0.91 14.64
N HIS A 36 1.09 1.57 13.91
CA HIS A 36 2.41 2.00 14.39
C HIS A 36 2.66 3.49 14.11
N ALA A 37 1.58 4.28 14.12
CA ALA A 37 1.62 5.70 13.75
C ALA A 37 2.63 6.53 14.56
N GLU A 38 2.90 6.13 15.80
CA GLU A 38 3.82 6.84 16.70
C GLU A 38 5.30 6.50 16.44
N HIS A 39 5.54 5.39 15.74
CA HIS A 39 6.90 4.89 15.47
C HIS A 39 7.34 5.17 14.02
N LEU A 40 6.42 5.60 13.17
CA LEU A 40 6.66 5.83 11.75
C LEU A 40 6.46 7.30 11.42
N PHE A 41 7.41 7.88 10.73
CA PHE A 41 7.30 9.27 10.27
C PHE A 41 6.35 9.40 9.09
N ALA A 42 6.54 8.53 8.10
CA ALA A 42 5.74 8.49 6.90
C ALA A 42 5.71 7.08 6.30
N VAL A 43 4.66 6.78 5.56
CA VAL A 43 4.48 5.49 4.86
C VAL A 43 3.96 5.77 3.46
N ALA A 44 4.42 4.99 2.47
CA ALA A 44 3.87 5.01 1.12
C ALA A 44 3.22 3.67 0.77
N ALA A 45 1.99 3.71 0.29
CA ALA A 45 1.24 2.58 -0.23
C ALA A 45 0.98 2.80 -1.73
N GLN A 46 1.70 2.05 -2.56
CA GLN A 46 1.58 2.12 -4.01
C GLN A 46 0.82 0.90 -4.52
N GLY A 47 -0.33 1.10 -5.14
CA GLY A 47 -1.23 0.05 -5.56
C GLY A 47 -1.79 -0.74 -4.37
N GLY A 48 -2.00 -0.06 -3.23
CA GLY A 48 -2.55 -0.68 -2.03
C GLY A 48 -4.06 -0.71 -2.03
N SER A 49 -4.62 -1.62 -1.26
CA SER A 49 -6.06 -1.78 -1.08
C SER A 49 -6.36 -2.07 0.40
N CYS A 50 -7.63 -1.94 0.83
CA CYS A 50 -7.95 -2.06 2.25
C CYS A 50 -9.28 -2.75 2.57
N HIS A 51 -10.21 -2.82 1.62
CA HIS A 51 -11.59 -3.26 1.87
C HIS A 51 -12.20 -4.04 0.70
N HIS A 52 -12.44 -3.38 -0.45
CA HIS A 52 -13.13 -3.98 -1.59
C HIS A 52 -12.35 -5.12 -2.25
N MET A 53 -11.01 -5.14 -2.13
CA MET A 53 -10.21 -6.27 -2.57
C MET A 53 -10.61 -7.60 -1.92
N PHE A 54 -11.33 -7.55 -0.80
CA PHE A 54 -11.81 -8.71 -0.05
C PHE A 54 -13.27 -9.07 -0.36
N ASP A 55 -13.91 -8.36 -1.29
CA ASP A 55 -15.25 -8.69 -1.74
C ASP A 55 -15.23 -9.96 -2.59
N ALA A 56 -16.19 -10.85 -2.34
CA ALA A 56 -16.24 -12.17 -2.99
C ALA A 56 -16.29 -12.09 -4.52
N ALA A 57 -16.97 -11.07 -5.08
CA ALA A 57 -17.01 -10.86 -6.51
C ALA A 57 -15.65 -10.45 -7.07
N TRP A 58 -14.94 -9.56 -6.35
CA TRP A 58 -13.60 -9.13 -6.73
C TRP A 58 -12.60 -10.30 -6.69
N ILE A 59 -12.61 -11.08 -5.60
CA ILE A 59 -11.72 -12.25 -5.45
C ILE A 59 -11.94 -13.24 -6.61
N ARG A 60 -13.20 -13.52 -6.97
CA ARG A 60 -13.49 -14.42 -8.09
C ARG A 60 -12.99 -13.91 -9.45
N ALA A 61 -12.96 -12.59 -9.63
CA ALA A 61 -12.51 -11.98 -10.87
C ALA A 61 -10.97 -11.89 -10.99
N GLN A 62 -10.24 -11.97 -9.90
CA GLN A 62 -8.79 -11.73 -9.86
C GLN A 62 -7.97 -12.60 -10.81
N ASN A 63 -8.38 -13.85 -11.07
CA ASN A 63 -7.67 -14.73 -12.00
C ASN A 63 -7.86 -14.38 -13.49
N GLN A 64 -8.73 -13.40 -13.79
CA GLN A 64 -9.01 -12.94 -15.15
C GLN A 64 -8.59 -11.47 -15.37
N MET A 65 -7.81 -10.93 -14.45
CA MET A 65 -7.32 -9.56 -14.52
C MET A 65 -6.00 -9.45 -15.31
N GLU A 66 -5.31 -8.33 -15.20
CA GLU A 66 -4.15 -8.01 -16.04
C GLU A 66 -2.92 -8.91 -15.84
N TYR A 67 -2.86 -9.67 -14.75
CA TYR A 67 -1.75 -10.58 -14.53
C TYR A 67 -1.91 -11.93 -15.24
N PRO A 68 -0.83 -12.46 -15.81
CA PRO A 68 -0.86 -13.74 -16.56
C PRO A 68 -0.78 -14.97 -15.65
N PHE A 69 -1.25 -14.87 -14.39
CA PHE A 69 -1.23 -15.97 -13.41
C PHE A 69 -2.47 -15.93 -12.52
N ALA A 70 -2.74 -17.05 -11.82
CA ALA A 70 -3.87 -17.20 -10.92
C ALA A 70 -3.68 -16.34 -9.65
N LEU A 71 -4.09 -15.07 -9.72
CA LEU A 71 -3.85 -14.09 -8.65
C LEU A 71 -4.65 -14.42 -7.39
N ALA A 72 -5.92 -14.86 -7.51
CA ALA A 72 -6.73 -15.26 -6.37
C ALA A 72 -6.09 -16.41 -5.58
N ASP A 73 -5.52 -17.39 -6.29
CA ASP A 73 -4.80 -18.52 -5.69
C ASP A 73 -3.55 -18.04 -4.96
N ALA A 74 -2.77 -17.17 -5.59
CA ALA A 74 -1.56 -16.62 -5.00
C ALA A 74 -1.88 -15.81 -3.72
N ILE A 75 -2.94 -15.01 -3.73
CA ILE A 75 -3.36 -14.23 -2.57
C ILE A 75 -3.93 -15.14 -1.48
N ALA A 76 -4.78 -16.11 -1.80
CA ALA A 76 -5.26 -17.10 -0.84
C ALA A 76 -4.10 -17.81 -0.15
N TYR A 77 -3.11 -18.25 -0.94
CA TYR A 77 -1.88 -18.86 -0.40
C TYR A 77 -1.13 -17.91 0.53
N LYS A 78 -0.98 -16.65 0.16
CA LYS A 78 -0.29 -15.61 0.94
C LYS A 78 -0.97 -15.35 2.28
N PHE A 79 -2.29 -15.40 2.32
CA PHE A 79 -3.08 -15.27 3.55
C PHE A 79 -3.21 -16.57 4.35
N GLY A 80 -2.53 -17.63 3.95
CA GLY A 80 -2.40 -18.86 4.72
C GLY A 80 -3.43 -19.93 4.39
N TYR A 81 -4.29 -19.75 3.40
CA TYR A 81 -5.28 -20.73 2.99
C TYR A 81 -4.65 -21.88 2.20
N ARG A 82 -5.02 -23.10 2.54
CA ARG A 82 -4.51 -24.35 1.99
C ARG A 82 -5.66 -25.33 1.84
N GLY A 83 -5.43 -26.48 1.18
CA GLY A 83 -6.41 -27.55 1.03
C GLY A 83 -7.01 -27.64 -0.37
N PRO A 84 -8.16 -28.33 -0.52
CA PRO A 84 -8.72 -28.63 -1.84
C PRO A 84 -9.36 -27.41 -2.53
N ASP A 85 -9.85 -26.43 -1.77
CA ASP A 85 -10.41 -25.15 -2.28
C ASP A 85 -9.90 -23.98 -1.45
N PRO A 86 -8.64 -23.56 -1.65
CA PRO A 86 -8.06 -22.46 -0.89
C PRO A 86 -8.69 -21.10 -1.23
N VAL A 87 -9.12 -20.90 -2.48
CA VAL A 87 -9.77 -19.64 -2.91
C VAL A 87 -11.17 -19.52 -2.32
N GLY A 88 -11.96 -20.60 -2.30
CA GLY A 88 -13.27 -20.61 -1.66
C GLY A 88 -13.18 -20.36 -0.16
N ALA A 89 -12.27 -21.04 0.53
CA ALA A 89 -12.02 -20.82 1.96
C ALA A 89 -11.56 -19.38 2.25
N TYR A 90 -10.64 -18.84 1.44
CA TYR A 90 -10.22 -17.44 1.52
C TYR A 90 -11.40 -16.50 1.30
N THR A 91 -12.20 -16.72 0.26
CA THR A 91 -13.35 -15.88 -0.08
C THR A 91 -14.37 -15.80 1.06
N ALA A 92 -14.67 -16.94 1.70
CA ALA A 92 -15.60 -17.00 2.83
C ALA A 92 -15.12 -16.17 4.03
N ASP A 93 -13.82 -16.12 4.24
CA ASP A 93 -13.18 -15.49 5.39
C ASP A 93 -12.62 -14.09 5.12
N ALA A 94 -12.52 -13.68 3.85
CA ALA A 94 -11.76 -12.51 3.42
C ALA A 94 -12.21 -11.21 4.11
N GLY A 95 -13.47 -11.10 4.47
CA GLY A 95 -14.00 -9.94 5.16
C GLY A 95 -13.30 -9.61 6.48
N LYS A 96 -12.67 -10.58 7.14
CA LYS A 96 -11.91 -10.35 8.39
C LYS A 96 -10.62 -9.55 8.19
N PHE A 97 -10.12 -9.51 6.96
CA PHE A 97 -8.92 -8.75 6.62
C PHE A 97 -9.20 -7.29 6.25
N SER A 98 -10.47 -6.92 6.10
CA SER A 98 -10.85 -5.54 5.81
C SER A 98 -10.42 -4.60 6.92
N LEU A 99 -9.55 -3.65 6.60
CA LEU A 99 -9.09 -2.64 7.56
C LEU A 99 -10.22 -1.69 7.95
N LEU A 100 -11.18 -1.46 7.03
CA LEU A 100 -12.38 -0.68 7.30
C LEU A 100 -13.27 -1.38 8.32
N LYS A 101 -13.66 -2.64 8.06
CA LYS A 101 -14.52 -3.42 9.00
C LYS A 101 -13.89 -3.64 10.36
N ALA A 102 -12.56 -3.69 10.41
CA ALA A 102 -11.80 -3.79 11.65
C ALA A 102 -11.74 -2.46 12.44
N GLY A 103 -12.33 -1.36 11.92
CA GLY A 103 -12.27 -0.03 12.53
C GLY A 103 -10.84 0.55 12.59
N LEU A 104 -9.93 -0.02 11.79
CA LEU A 104 -8.53 0.38 11.85
C LEU A 104 -8.31 1.75 11.21
N LEU A 105 -9.07 2.05 10.14
CA LEU A 105 -8.95 3.29 9.41
C LEU A 105 -9.43 4.52 10.20
N ASP A 106 -10.24 4.33 11.25
CA ASP A 106 -10.71 5.40 12.13
C ASP A 106 -9.63 5.86 13.12
N LYS A 107 -8.58 5.05 13.29
CA LYS A 107 -7.43 5.42 14.12
C LYS A 107 -6.56 6.44 13.40
N ARG A 108 -5.84 7.25 14.17
CA ARG A 108 -4.81 8.13 13.64
C ARG A 108 -3.79 7.31 12.83
N SER A 109 -3.34 7.84 11.71
CA SER A 109 -2.19 7.32 10.97
C SER A 109 -0.99 8.25 11.09
N CYS A 110 0.22 7.75 10.83
CA CYS A 110 1.32 8.61 10.43
C CYS A 110 1.02 9.25 9.07
N ARG A 111 1.89 10.12 8.56
CA ARG A 111 1.75 10.67 7.21
C ARG A 111 1.75 9.53 6.19
N LEU A 112 0.73 9.44 5.36
CA LEU A 112 0.50 8.31 4.45
C LEU A 112 0.27 8.80 3.03
N LEU A 113 1.13 8.37 2.10
CA LEU A 113 0.93 8.54 0.68
C LEU A 113 0.22 7.33 0.09
N LEU A 114 -0.84 7.57 -0.65
CA LEU A 114 -1.56 6.59 -1.45
C LEU A 114 -1.33 6.91 -2.93
N ILE A 115 -0.80 5.97 -3.70
CA ILE A 115 -0.64 6.10 -5.15
C ILE A 115 -1.32 4.92 -5.82
N ASN A 116 -2.23 5.18 -6.76
CA ASN A 116 -2.79 4.12 -7.61
C ASN A 116 -3.30 4.67 -8.94
N GLY A 117 -3.50 3.78 -9.91
CA GLY A 117 -4.16 4.08 -11.17
C GLY A 117 -5.67 4.06 -11.04
N MET A 118 -6.34 4.94 -11.79
CA MET A 118 -7.80 4.95 -11.86
C MET A 118 -8.38 3.73 -12.58
N GLU A 119 -7.57 3.06 -13.40
CA GLU A 119 -7.92 1.87 -14.17
C GLU A 119 -7.30 0.60 -13.58
N ASP A 120 -7.00 0.60 -12.27
CA ASP A 120 -6.45 -0.57 -11.59
C ASP A 120 -7.47 -1.71 -11.56
N SER A 121 -7.18 -2.78 -12.30
CA SER A 121 -7.99 -4.00 -12.35
C SER A 121 -7.62 -5.01 -11.28
N ILE A 122 -6.51 -4.81 -10.58
CA ILE A 122 -5.99 -5.74 -9.55
C ILE A 122 -6.56 -5.40 -8.18
N PHE A 123 -6.47 -4.13 -7.79
CA PHE A 123 -7.04 -3.62 -6.55
C PHE A 123 -7.87 -2.37 -6.82
N PRO A 124 -9.15 -2.34 -6.40
CA PRO A 124 -10.05 -1.26 -6.76
C PRO A 124 -9.56 0.08 -6.22
N ILE A 125 -9.55 1.10 -7.11
CA ILE A 125 -9.15 2.47 -6.73
C ILE A 125 -10.05 3.04 -5.62
N GLU A 126 -11.27 2.56 -5.52
CA GLU A 126 -12.24 2.91 -4.48
C GLU A 126 -11.67 2.68 -3.08
N ASP A 127 -10.80 1.69 -2.91
CA ASP A 127 -10.14 1.43 -1.63
C ASP A 127 -9.21 2.57 -1.22
N ASN A 128 -8.54 3.21 -2.17
CA ASN A 128 -7.74 4.40 -1.88
C ASN A 128 -8.61 5.58 -1.45
N PHE A 129 -9.79 5.74 -2.06
CA PHE A 129 -10.75 6.76 -1.64
C PHE A 129 -11.34 6.46 -0.25
N VAL A 130 -11.57 5.18 0.07
CA VAL A 130 -11.97 4.76 1.42
C VAL A 130 -10.90 5.18 2.43
N VAL A 131 -9.63 4.83 2.20
CA VAL A 131 -8.54 5.22 3.11
C VAL A 131 -8.42 6.74 3.23
N ALA A 132 -8.53 7.48 2.12
CA ALA A 132 -8.40 8.93 2.11
C ALA A 132 -9.51 9.66 2.90
N ARG A 133 -10.70 9.05 3.02
CA ARG A 133 -11.82 9.61 3.81
C ARG A 133 -11.69 9.41 5.31
N HIS A 134 -10.83 8.52 5.75
CA HIS A 134 -10.68 8.15 7.15
C HIS A 134 -9.39 8.72 7.75
N GLY A 135 -9.49 9.18 9.00
CA GLY A 135 -8.33 9.70 9.75
C GLY A 135 -7.76 10.99 9.17
N VAL A 136 -6.46 11.22 9.42
CA VAL A 136 -5.74 12.45 9.06
C VAL A 136 -4.38 12.14 8.41
N ASN A 137 -3.69 13.18 7.88
CA ASN A 137 -2.32 13.11 7.35
C ASN A 137 -2.15 12.18 6.14
N LYS A 138 -3.09 12.25 5.17
CA LYS A 138 -3.01 11.45 3.95
C LYS A 138 -2.85 12.34 2.73
N ASP A 139 -1.97 11.89 1.84
CA ASP A 139 -1.83 12.40 0.49
C ASP A 139 -2.33 11.31 -0.48
N LEU A 140 -3.24 11.64 -1.39
CA LEU A 140 -3.77 10.72 -2.38
C LEU A 140 -3.43 11.19 -3.79
N LEU A 141 -2.83 10.30 -4.56
CA LEU A 141 -2.60 10.49 -5.97
C LEU A 141 -3.27 9.39 -6.80
N ALA A 142 -4.48 9.66 -7.24
CA ALA A 142 -5.22 8.84 -8.19
C ALA A 142 -4.81 9.26 -9.61
N ARG A 143 -4.18 8.36 -10.36
CA ARG A 143 -3.62 8.64 -11.69
C ARG A 143 -4.57 8.21 -12.79
N GLY A 144 -5.10 9.18 -13.53
CA GLY A 144 -5.91 8.91 -14.74
C GLY A 144 -5.12 8.15 -15.80
N ASN A 145 -5.79 7.28 -16.56
CA ASN A 145 -5.21 6.47 -17.63
C ASN A 145 -3.98 5.66 -17.18
N ARG A 146 -4.03 5.11 -15.97
CA ARG A 146 -3.00 4.25 -15.39
C ARG A 146 -3.64 3.06 -14.72
N SER A 147 -2.99 1.91 -14.90
CA SER A 147 -3.36 0.63 -14.30
C SER A 147 -2.76 0.47 -12.90
N HIS A 148 -2.57 -0.75 -12.48
CA HIS A 148 -2.06 -1.10 -11.16
C HIS A 148 -0.81 -0.31 -10.76
N MET A 149 -0.74 0.12 -9.50
CA MET A 149 0.34 0.95 -8.91
C MET A 149 0.44 2.37 -9.48
N GLY A 150 -0.41 2.77 -10.44
CA GLY A 150 -0.32 4.07 -11.10
C GLY A 150 0.87 4.20 -12.05
N ASP A 151 1.47 3.09 -12.48
CA ASP A 151 2.61 3.08 -13.39
C ASP A 151 2.17 3.26 -14.87
N PRO A 152 3.10 3.70 -15.73
CA PRO A 152 4.46 4.18 -15.45
C PRO A 152 4.49 5.55 -14.74
N GLY A 153 5.54 5.79 -13.96
CA GLY A 153 5.84 7.08 -13.33
C GLY A 153 5.33 7.23 -11.88
N GLY A 154 4.82 6.16 -11.25
CA GLY A 154 4.49 6.15 -9.82
C GLY A 154 5.72 6.30 -8.93
N GLU A 155 6.86 5.80 -9.36
CA GLU A 155 8.15 5.89 -8.66
C GLU A 155 8.63 7.33 -8.51
N ASP A 156 8.60 8.13 -9.59
CA ASP A 156 9.07 9.52 -9.58
C ASP A 156 8.26 10.36 -8.59
N ILE A 157 6.96 10.11 -8.53
CA ILE A 157 6.07 10.78 -7.60
C ILE A 157 6.40 10.42 -6.15
N LEU A 158 6.64 9.14 -5.90
CA LEU A 158 7.05 8.67 -4.57
C LEU A 158 8.34 9.36 -4.14
N CYS A 159 9.35 9.41 -5.02
CA CYS A 159 10.63 10.04 -4.72
C CYS A 159 10.46 11.53 -4.40
N THR A 160 9.69 12.25 -5.21
CA THR A 160 9.40 13.67 -4.97
C THR A 160 8.70 13.88 -3.63
N TRP A 161 7.68 13.09 -3.32
CA TRP A 161 6.98 13.17 -2.04
C TRP A 161 7.89 12.86 -0.84
N LEU A 162 8.77 11.86 -0.97
CA LEU A 162 9.73 11.53 0.08
C LEU A 162 10.71 12.67 0.33
N ASP A 163 11.20 13.33 -0.73
CA ASP A 163 12.09 14.49 -0.62
C ASP A 163 11.39 15.65 0.11
N GLU A 164 10.14 15.94 -0.21
CA GLU A 164 9.34 16.95 0.49
C GLU A 164 9.12 16.60 1.97
N VAL A 165 8.80 15.34 2.24
CA VAL A 165 8.62 14.83 3.62
C VAL A 165 9.91 14.98 4.43
N ILE A 166 11.06 14.66 3.82
CA ILE A 166 12.38 14.78 4.46
C ILE A 166 12.75 16.25 4.68
N ALA A 167 12.49 17.12 3.70
CA ALA A 167 12.77 18.55 3.82
C ALA A 167 11.92 19.24 4.90
N GLY A 168 10.70 18.76 5.13
CA GLY A 168 9.79 19.26 6.17
C GLY A 168 10.01 18.68 7.57
N MET A 169 11.04 17.87 7.77
CA MET A 169 11.38 17.35 9.11
C MET A 169 12.00 18.46 9.98
N PRO A 170 11.60 18.53 11.26
CA PRO A 170 12.17 19.51 12.20
C PRO A 170 13.64 19.26 12.52
#